data_0202f916488c4c8bb35268ec20638b59
#
_entry.id   0202f916488c4c8bb35268ec20638b59
#
_cell.length_a   1.000
_cell.length_b   1.000
_cell.length_c   1.000
_cell.angle_alpha   90.00
_cell.angle_beta   90.00
_cell.angle_gamma   90.00
#
_symmetry.space_group_name_H-M   'P 1'
#
loop_
_entity.id
_entity.type
_entity.pdbx_description
1 polymer ?
#
loop_
_entity_poly.entity_id
_entity_poly.type
_entity_poly.pdbx_seq_one_letter_code
_entity_poly.pdbx_strand_id
1 'polypeptide(L)'
;MSERKIVTDSQDEFDQLQKKLVPLWKSIERLNQDPQTIVVVPSMSIDAIGSGAVMQAYEERFLFLLLLLRQPRARLIYVTSQTILPGIIDYYLDLLPGVIPSHARQRLFLLSPLDGSVRPLSDKLLARPRLIQRIRSLIMDPDRAHLVPFNTTNREKELALRLGIPMYGADPKFFPLGTKSGCRKIFVEENVPHPLGYENLGSKEDLIEAIAQMRAKKPSIKQVLVKLNEGVSGEGNAVIDLTGLPPSFAKATADRPVAGIGDAGHRNASAGPGSSIPATTDFGRARAMLEERLRAMQFELEGITYDSYMNKLQERKGVVEERIMGDEFRSPSVQLRITPLGVVELLSTHDQLLGGPSGQSYLGCVFPADTGYAALITREAAKVGRRLAKEGVIGRFALDFVVVRTNGKWEPYAIEINLRKGGTTHPFLTLQFLTDGTYDPNTGIFTAPNGQQKFFVASDHVESPRYRTLTPDDLFDIVVRHNLHFNQTRQTGVVFHMMSALGELGRTGLTAVGNSHEDAKATYNHTVAVLDEETRGEAAW
;
A
#
# COMPACT_ATOMS: atom_id res chain seq x y z
N MET A 1 31.56 -18.22 10.29
CA MET A 1 32.22 -17.32 9.31
C MET A 1 31.68 -17.45 7.87
N SER A 2 30.92 -18.49 7.51
CA SER A 2 30.44 -18.70 6.12
C SER A 2 29.19 -17.86 5.76
N GLU A 3 28.20 -17.75 6.65
CA GLU A 3 26.94 -17.06 6.33
C GLU A 3 27.08 -15.54 6.14
N ARG A 4 27.87 -14.85 6.98
CA ARG A 4 28.13 -13.42 6.81
C ARG A 4 28.85 -13.08 5.51
N LYS A 5 29.72 -13.98 5.00
CA LYS A 5 30.46 -13.75 3.77
C LYS A 5 29.58 -13.97 2.53
N ILE A 6 28.68 -14.95 2.57
CA ILE A 6 27.72 -15.21 1.49
C ILE A 6 26.69 -14.07 1.36
N VAL A 7 26.23 -13.51 2.49
CA VAL A 7 25.26 -12.39 2.51
C VAL A 7 25.91 -11.09 2.00
N THR A 8 27.18 -10.84 2.33
CA THR A 8 27.90 -9.66 1.81
C THR A 8 28.14 -9.76 0.31
N ASP A 9 28.56 -10.91 -0.20
CA ASP A 9 28.80 -11.10 -1.64
C ASP A 9 27.50 -10.89 -2.45
N SER A 10 26.35 -11.35 -1.96
CA SER A 10 25.06 -11.19 -2.65
C SER A 10 24.52 -9.74 -2.62
N GLN A 11 24.83 -8.96 -1.57
CA GLN A 11 24.44 -7.55 -1.51
C GLN A 11 25.27 -6.72 -2.49
N ASP A 12 26.57 -6.93 -2.53
CA ASP A 12 27.47 -6.22 -3.44
C ASP A 12 27.12 -6.51 -4.91
N GLU A 13 26.80 -7.77 -5.23
CA GLU A 13 26.34 -8.17 -6.56
C GLU A 13 25.03 -7.47 -6.93
N PHE A 14 24.07 -7.42 -6.00
CA PHE A 14 22.81 -6.71 -6.23
C PHE A 14 23.02 -5.21 -6.38
N ASP A 15 23.85 -4.57 -5.55
CA ASP A 15 24.16 -3.14 -5.66
C ASP A 15 24.81 -2.80 -7.01
N GLN A 16 25.68 -3.68 -7.55
CA GLN A 16 26.24 -3.51 -8.89
C GLN A 16 25.16 -3.64 -9.97
N LEU A 17 24.26 -4.62 -9.82
CA LEU A 17 23.15 -4.82 -10.74
C LEU A 17 22.21 -3.61 -10.78
N GLN A 18 21.89 -3.04 -9.62
CA GLN A 18 21.02 -1.86 -9.48
C GLN A 18 21.60 -0.59 -10.16
N LYS A 19 22.92 -0.47 -10.30
CA LYS A 19 23.54 0.65 -11.03
C LYS A 19 23.09 0.74 -12.49
N LYS A 20 22.67 -0.36 -13.10
CA LYS A 20 22.13 -0.39 -14.47
C LYS A 20 20.82 0.38 -14.63
N LEU A 21 20.08 0.63 -13.53
CA LEU A 21 18.85 1.43 -13.59
C LEU A 21 19.11 2.89 -13.99
N VAL A 22 20.25 3.46 -13.63
CA VAL A 22 20.55 4.88 -13.91
C VAL A 22 20.64 5.16 -15.42
N PRO A 23 21.46 4.44 -16.21
CA PRO A 23 21.50 4.65 -17.66
C PRO A 23 20.19 4.28 -18.35
N LEU A 24 19.51 3.21 -17.90
CA LEU A 24 18.21 2.81 -18.42
C LEU A 24 17.17 3.91 -18.22
N TRP A 25 17.12 4.51 -17.02
CA TRP A 25 16.19 5.60 -16.71
C TRP A 25 16.43 6.84 -17.58
N LYS A 26 17.70 7.26 -17.72
CA LYS A 26 18.07 8.39 -18.60
C LYS A 26 17.68 8.15 -20.05
N SER A 27 17.73 6.91 -20.51
CA SER A 27 17.28 6.52 -21.84
C SER A 27 15.76 6.70 -22.00
N ILE A 28 14.97 6.28 -20.99
CA ILE A 28 13.52 6.43 -20.98
C ILE A 28 13.10 7.91 -20.94
N GLU A 29 13.72 8.73 -20.07
CA GLU A 29 13.40 10.15 -19.93
C GLU A 29 13.64 10.97 -21.22
N ARG A 30 14.62 10.58 -22.02
CA ARG A 30 14.95 11.26 -23.29
C ARG A 30 14.01 10.90 -24.44
N LEU A 31 12.85 10.27 -24.14
CA LEU A 31 11.93 9.74 -25.16
C LEU A 31 12.64 8.80 -26.14
N ASN A 32 13.72 8.19 -25.70
CA ASN A 32 14.46 7.26 -26.52
C ASN A 32 13.58 6.04 -26.81
N GLN A 33 13.36 5.78 -28.10
CA GLN A 33 12.58 4.63 -28.57
C GLN A 33 13.41 3.34 -28.62
N ASP A 34 14.49 3.26 -27.86
CA ASP A 34 15.32 2.05 -27.82
C ASP A 34 14.52 0.85 -27.26
N PRO A 35 14.78 -0.35 -27.78
CA PRO A 35 14.14 -1.55 -27.25
C PRO A 35 14.40 -1.73 -25.77
N GLN A 36 13.36 -2.00 -24.99
CA GLN A 36 13.45 -2.32 -23.57
C GLN A 36 12.63 -3.57 -23.25
N THR A 37 13.06 -4.34 -22.28
CA THR A 37 12.31 -5.47 -21.76
C THR A 37 11.90 -5.22 -20.31
N ILE A 38 10.60 -5.30 -20.05
CA ILE A 38 10.02 -5.14 -18.72
C ILE A 38 9.56 -6.53 -18.26
N VAL A 39 10.14 -7.03 -17.18
CA VAL A 39 9.73 -8.31 -16.56
C VAL A 39 8.84 -7.99 -15.38
N VAL A 40 7.56 -8.33 -15.45
CA VAL A 40 6.57 -8.08 -14.40
C VAL A 40 6.34 -9.36 -13.61
N VAL A 41 6.62 -9.31 -12.31
CA VAL A 41 6.37 -10.38 -11.36
C VAL A 41 5.59 -9.80 -10.19
N PRO A 42 4.25 -9.78 -10.25
CA PRO A 42 3.40 -9.14 -9.24
C PRO A 42 3.22 -10.04 -8.01
N SER A 43 4.32 -10.49 -7.43
CA SER A 43 4.33 -11.43 -6.30
C SER A 43 3.86 -10.75 -5.02
N MET A 44 2.88 -11.35 -4.36
CA MET A 44 2.47 -11.04 -2.99
C MET A 44 3.38 -11.81 -2.03
N SER A 45 4.57 -11.26 -1.74
CA SER A 45 5.62 -11.94 -0.94
C SER A 45 5.60 -11.56 0.54
N ILE A 46 4.66 -10.73 0.95
CA ILE A 46 4.26 -10.52 2.34
C ILE A 46 3.33 -11.66 2.77
N ASP A 47 3.05 -11.79 4.06
CA ASP A 47 2.24 -12.88 4.61
C ASP A 47 1.03 -13.19 3.73
N ALA A 48 0.88 -14.47 3.37
CA ALA A 48 -0.14 -14.92 2.43
C ALA A 48 -1.53 -14.70 3.02
N ILE A 49 -2.30 -13.83 2.37
CA ILE A 49 -3.66 -13.50 2.76
C ILE A 49 -4.61 -14.20 1.79
N GLY A 50 -5.40 -15.14 2.28
CA GLY A 50 -6.50 -15.74 1.54
C GLY A 50 -6.15 -17.02 0.76
N SER A 51 -6.96 -17.33 -0.26
CA SER A 51 -6.84 -18.51 -1.12
C SER A 51 -5.91 -18.27 -2.32
N GLY A 52 -5.63 -19.34 -3.08
CA GLY A 52 -4.90 -19.25 -4.34
C GLY A 52 -5.58 -18.34 -5.37
N ALA A 53 -6.92 -18.28 -5.37
CA ALA A 53 -7.69 -17.39 -6.24
C ALA A 53 -7.50 -15.91 -5.87
N VAL A 54 -7.44 -15.59 -4.58
CA VAL A 54 -7.12 -14.23 -4.12
C VAL A 54 -5.74 -13.82 -4.62
N MET A 55 -4.73 -14.70 -4.47
CA MET A 55 -3.38 -14.43 -4.94
C MET A 55 -3.34 -14.16 -6.45
N GLN A 56 -4.04 -14.98 -7.24
CA GLN A 56 -4.13 -14.83 -8.69
C GLN A 56 -4.83 -13.52 -9.09
N ALA A 57 -5.92 -13.15 -8.41
CA ALA A 57 -6.63 -11.91 -8.66
C ALA A 57 -5.74 -10.68 -8.42
N TYR A 58 -4.93 -10.70 -7.38
CA TYR A 58 -3.95 -9.63 -7.12
C TYR A 58 -2.80 -9.63 -8.14
N GLU A 59 -2.38 -10.78 -8.65
CA GLU A 59 -1.42 -10.85 -9.76
C GLU A 59 -2.02 -10.27 -11.05
N GLU A 60 -3.30 -10.55 -11.33
CA GLU A 60 -4.05 -10.00 -12.47
C GLU A 60 -4.24 -8.48 -12.36
N ARG A 61 -4.40 -7.94 -11.15
CA ARG A 61 -4.57 -6.50 -10.92
C ARG A 61 -3.47 -5.64 -11.55
N PHE A 62 -2.29 -6.21 -11.80
CA PHE A 62 -1.16 -5.53 -12.41
C PHE A 62 -1.20 -5.52 -13.95
N LEU A 63 -2.23 -6.09 -14.59
CA LEU A 63 -2.37 -6.09 -16.05
C LEU A 63 -2.48 -4.69 -16.66
N PHE A 64 -2.78 -3.66 -15.88
CA PHE A 64 -2.67 -2.27 -16.36
C PHE A 64 -1.27 -1.97 -16.92
N LEU A 65 -0.22 -2.70 -16.52
CA LEU A 65 1.13 -2.55 -17.07
C LEU A 65 1.22 -2.97 -18.55
N LEU A 66 0.24 -3.70 -19.09
CA LEU A 66 0.14 -3.96 -20.52
C LEU A 66 0.02 -2.64 -21.30
N LEU A 67 -0.52 -1.58 -20.68
CA LEU A 67 -0.60 -0.25 -21.29
C LEU A 67 0.78 0.35 -21.62
N LEU A 68 1.88 -0.15 -21.03
CA LEU A 68 3.24 0.20 -21.43
C LEU A 68 3.59 -0.26 -22.85
N LEU A 69 2.85 -1.21 -23.42
CA LEU A 69 2.99 -1.64 -24.82
C LEU A 69 2.57 -0.57 -25.83
N ARG A 70 2.06 0.59 -25.38
CA ARG A 70 1.94 1.81 -26.19
C ARG A 70 3.31 2.23 -26.76
N GLN A 71 4.38 1.99 -26.02
CA GLN A 71 5.74 2.21 -26.49
C GLN A 71 6.10 1.15 -27.54
N PRO A 72 6.38 1.51 -28.80
CA PRO A 72 6.43 0.55 -29.91
C PRO A 72 7.60 -0.44 -29.80
N ARG A 73 8.62 -0.13 -29.00
CA ARG A 73 9.78 -1.01 -28.79
C ARG A 73 9.85 -1.62 -27.39
N ALA A 74 8.84 -1.40 -26.55
CA ALA A 74 8.74 -2.06 -25.27
C ALA A 74 8.28 -3.51 -25.45
N ARG A 75 8.98 -4.45 -24.82
CA ARG A 75 8.63 -5.87 -24.68
C ARG A 75 8.25 -6.12 -23.24
N LEU A 76 7.15 -6.82 -23.03
CA LEU A 76 6.66 -7.15 -21.70
C LEU A 76 6.66 -8.67 -21.50
N ILE A 77 7.33 -9.13 -20.45
CA ILE A 77 7.27 -10.50 -19.96
C ILE A 77 6.46 -10.46 -18.68
N TYR A 78 5.25 -10.99 -18.71
CA TYR A 78 4.32 -10.97 -17.59
C TYR A 78 4.17 -12.37 -17.01
N VAL A 79 4.43 -12.52 -15.72
CA VAL A 79 4.42 -13.83 -15.06
C VAL A 79 3.35 -13.86 -13.99
N THR A 80 2.50 -14.91 -14.00
CA THR A 80 1.44 -15.14 -13.00
C THR A 80 1.46 -16.59 -12.53
N SER A 81 0.91 -16.86 -11.35
CA SER A 81 0.85 -18.20 -10.75
C SER A 81 0.10 -19.21 -11.61
N GLN A 82 -1.00 -18.77 -12.23
CA GLN A 82 -1.83 -19.51 -13.19
C GLN A 82 -1.92 -18.73 -14.51
N THR A 83 -2.37 -19.39 -15.56
CA THR A 83 -2.63 -18.72 -16.83
C THR A 83 -3.80 -17.75 -16.70
N ILE A 84 -3.67 -16.57 -17.31
CA ILE A 84 -4.74 -15.61 -17.42
C ILE A 84 -5.59 -15.98 -18.65
N LEU A 85 -6.90 -15.85 -18.53
CA LEU A 85 -7.82 -16.10 -19.64
C LEU A 85 -7.52 -15.16 -20.83
N PRO A 86 -7.52 -15.66 -22.07
CA PRO A 86 -7.21 -14.85 -23.24
C PRO A 86 -8.09 -13.60 -23.37
N GLY A 87 -9.41 -13.72 -23.10
CA GLY A 87 -10.35 -12.59 -23.14
C GLY A 87 -9.97 -11.45 -22.21
N ILE A 88 -9.44 -11.75 -21.01
CA ILE A 88 -8.94 -10.73 -20.08
C ILE A 88 -7.74 -9.98 -20.68
N ILE A 89 -6.82 -10.69 -21.33
CA ILE A 89 -5.67 -10.06 -21.99
C ILE A 89 -6.13 -9.19 -23.16
N ASP A 90 -7.05 -9.70 -23.98
CA ASP A 90 -7.57 -8.96 -25.12
C ASP A 90 -8.31 -7.70 -24.66
N TYR A 91 -9.10 -7.77 -23.58
CA TYR A 91 -9.73 -6.61 -22.95
C TYR A 91 -8.71 -5.49 -22.62
N TYR A 92 -7.55 -5.84 -22.00
CA TYR A 92 -6.52 -4.83 -21.71
C TYR A 92 -5.80 -4.32 -22.94
N LEU A 93 -5.61 -5.15 -23.97
CA LEU A 93 -4.98 -4.73 -25.22
C LEU A 93 -5.88 -3.78 -26.02
N ASP A 94 -7.20 -3.96 -25.95
CA ASP A 94 -8.19 -3.08 -26.58
C ASP A 94 -8.28 -1.70 -25.90
N LEU A 95 -7.84 -1.59 -24.65
CA LEU A 95 -7.71 -0.30 -23.96
C LEU A 95 -6.53 0.55 -24.47
N LEU A 96 -5.58 0.01 -25.27
CA LEU A 96 -4.39 0.70 -25.72
C LEU A 96 -4.72 1.85 -26.68
N PRO A 97 -4.53 3.14 -26.31
CA PRO A 97 -4.80 4.25 -27.21
C PRO A 97 -3.81 4.26 -28.39
N GLY A 98 -4.33 4.26 -29.60
CA GLY A 98 -3.54 4.45 -30.82
C GLY A 98 -2.59 3.30 -31.19
N VAL A 99 -2.76 2.12 -30.61
CA VAL A 99 -1.95 0.92 -30.91
C VAL A 99 -2.82 -0.20 -31.46
N ILE A 100 -2.35 -0.87 -32.49
CA ILE A 100 -3.01 -2.05 -33.01
C ILE A 100 -2.80 -3.21 -32.03
N PRO A 101 -3.87 -3.82 -31.45
CA PRO A 101 -3.74 -4.88 -30.42
C PRO A 101 -2.83 -6.03 -30.84
N SER A 102 -2.89 -6.46 -32.10
CA SER A 102 -2.04 -7.55 -32.63
C SER A 102 -0.54 -7.21 -32.59
N HIS A 103 -0.16 -5.94 -32.81
CA HIS A 103 1.22 -5.48 -32.67
C HIS A 103 1.69 -5.47 -31.20
N ALA A 104 0.81 -5.08 -30.28
CA ALA A 104 1.11 -5.15 -28.85
C ALA A 104 1.25 -6.64 -28.42
N ARG A 105 0.38 -7.52 -28.89
CA ARG A 105 0.39 -8.95 -28.59
C ARG A 105 1.70 -9.63 -28.98
N GLN A 106 2.34 -9.27 -30.09
CA GLN A 106 3.63 -9.81 -30.51
C GLN A 106 4.79 -9.48 -29.55
N ARG A 107 4.63 -8.46 -28.71
CA ARG A 107 5.62 -7.99 -27.76
C ARG A 107 5.29 -8.37 -26.31
N LEU A 108 4.18 -9.10 -26.11
CA LEU A 108 3.70 -9.60 -24.83
C LEU A 108 4.00 -11.10 -24.69
N PHE A 109 4.71 -11.47 -23.64
CA PHE A 109 5.03 -12.85 -23.29
C PHE A 109 4.41 -13.18 -21.93
N LEU A 110 3.42 -14.06 -21.95
CA LEU A 110 2.73 -14.54 -20.74
C LEU A 110 3.36 -15.86 -20.32
N LEU A 111 3.80 -15.95 -19.07
CA LEU A 111 4.40 -17.14 -18.50
C LEU A 111 3.74 -17.48 -17.16
N SER A 112 3.70 -18.78 -16.87
CA SER A 112 3.14 -19.27 -15.60
C SER A 112 3.86 -20.53 -15.14
N PRO A 113 4.13 -20.70 -13.82
CA PRO A 113 4.52 -21.96 -13.23
C PRO A 113 3.38 -22.97 -13.12
N LEU A 114 2.11 -22.58 -13.43
CA LEU A 114 0.90 -23.41 -13.28
C LEU A 114 0.75 -23.95 -11.85
N ASP A 115 0.95 -23.07 -10.87
CA ASP A 115 0.95 -23.42 -9.45
C ASP A 115 -0.06 -22.52 -8.70
N GLY A 116 -1.28 -23.04 -8.47
CA GLY A 116 -2.38 -22.33 -7.79
C GLY A 116 -2.27 -22.30 -6.26
N SER A 117 -1.15 -22.77 -5.67
CA SER A 117 -0.95 -22.70 -4.22
C SER A 117 -0.86 -21.27 -3.70
N VAL A 118 -1.08 -21.07 -2.41
CA VAL A 118 -0.98 -19.76 -1.72
C VAL A 118 0.46 -19.25 -1.57
N ARG A 119 1.46 -20.03 -2.01
CA ARG A 119 2.86 -19.59 -1.98
C ARG A 119 3.04 -18.33 -2.85
N PRO A 120 3.89 -17.39 -2.44
CA PRO A 120 4.26 -16.24 -3.28
C PRO A 120 4.76 -16.65 -4.66
N LEU A 121 4.42 -15.87 -5.69
CA LEU A 121 4.85 -16.15 -7.07
C LEU A 121 6.38 -16.20 -7.19
N SER A 122 7.11 -15.33 -6.49
CA SER A 122 8.57 -15.34 -6.48
C SER A 122 9.15 -16.66 -5.95
N ASP A 123 8.56 -17.26 -4.91
CA ASP A 123 8.95 -18.58 -4.40
C ASP A 123 8.69 -19.69 -5.44
N LYS A 124 7.54 -19.62 -6.13
CA LYS A 124 7.20 -20.56 -7.20
C LYS A 124 8.21 -20.50 -8.34
N LEU A 125 8.68 -19.30 -8.69
CA LEU A 125 9.69 -19.08 -9.73
C LEU A 125 11.07 -19.57 -9.29
N LEU A 126 11.50 -19.20 -8.08
CA LEU A 126 12.80 -19.59 -7.53
C LEU A 126 12.97 -21.12 -7.44
N ALA A 127 11.86 -21.83 -7.21
CA ALA A 127 11.83 -23.30 -7.22
C ALA A 127 11.88 -23.92 -8.64
N ARG A 128 11.87 -23.12 -9.73
CA ARG A 128 11.77 -23.60 -11.11
C ARG A 128 12.88 -23.02 -12.00
N PRO A 129 14.13 -23.49 -11.91
CA PRO A 129 15.27 -22.93 -12.66
C PRO A 129 15.07 -22.90 -14.18
N ARG A 130 14.38 -23.89 -14.76
CA ARG A 130 14.08 -23.91 -16.19
C ARG A 130 13.15 -22.78 -16.63
N LEU A 131 12.18 -22.38 -15.77
CA LEU A 131 11.30 -21.27 -16.06
C LEU A 131 12.06 -19.93 -15.97
N ILE A 132 12.97 -19.79 -15.00
CA ILE A 132 13.89 -18.63 -14.92
C ILE A 132 14.75 -18.54 -16.18
N GLN A 133 15.33 -19.66 -16.65
CA GLN A 133 16.09 -19.69 -17.90
C GLN A 133 15.23 -19.27 -19.10
N ARG A 134 13.97 -19.71 -19.17
CA ARG A 134 13.04 -19.30 -20.22
C ARG A 134 12.74 -17.79 -20.16
N ILE A 135 12.53 -17.22 -18.98
CA ILE A 135 12.39 -15.76 -18.82
C ILE A 135 13.64 -15.06 -19.34
N ARG A 136 14.85 -15.51 -18.94
CA ARG A 136 16.11 -14.93 -19.40
C ARG A 136 16.26 -14.98 -20.93
N SER A 137 15.87 -16.08 -21.58
CA SER A 137 15.97 -16.21 -23.03
C SER A 137 15.05 -15.26 -23.80
N LEU A 138 14.01 -14.71 -23.15
CA LEU A 138 13.10 -13.73 -23.73
C LEU A 138 13.60 -12.29 -23.52
N ILE A 139 14.55 -12.06 -22.62
CA ILE A 139 15.21 -10.76 -22.42
C ILE A 139 16.18 -10.53 -23.55
N MET A 140 15.92 -9.52 -24.40
CA MET A 140 16.76 -9.23 -25.57
C MET A 140 18.12 -8.66 -25.17
N ASP A 141 18.11 -7.73 -24.23
CA ASP A 141 19.29 -7.03 -23.73
C ASP A 141 19.14 -6.82 -22.21
N PRO A 142 19.97 -7.50 -21.38
CA PRO A 142 19.91 -7.33 -19.92
C PRO A 142 20.25 -5.93 -19.43
N ASP A 143 20.98 -5.13 -20.20
CA ASP A 143 21.30 -3.75 -19.82
C ASP A 143 20.14 -2.77 -20.13
N ARG A 144 19.14 -3.26 -20.89
CA ARG A 144 17.90 -2.56 -21.22
C ARG A 144 16.67 -3.27 -20.68
N ALA A 145 16.85 -4.02 -19.61
CA ALA A 145 15.77 -4.77 -18.97
C ALA A 145 15.72 -4.46 -17.48
N HIS A 146 14.53 -4.56 -16.89
CA HIS A 146 14.36 -4.45 -15.46
C HIS A 146 13.17 -5.29 -14.96
N LEU A 147 13.25 -5.69 -13.69
CA LEU A 147 12.20 -6.38 -12.98
C LEU A 147 11.25 -5.37 -12.31
N VAL A 148 9.95 -5.54 -12.49
CA VAL A 148 8.89 -4.78 -11.82
C VAL A 148 8.12 -5.70 -10.88
N PRO A 149 8.43 -5.71 -9.58
CA PRO A 149 7.70 -6.48 -8.58
C PRO A 149 6.49 -5.70 -8.04
N PHE A 150 5.61 -6.37 -7.30
CA PHE A 150 4.58 -5.70 -6.47
C PHE A 150 5.21 -5.14 -5.20
N ASN A 151 5.67 -6.02 -4.32
CA ASN A 151 6.46 -5.67 -3.14
C ASN A 151 7.88 -6.23 -3.29
N THR A 152 8.80 -5.80 -2.43
CA THR A 152 10.21 -6.18 -2.51
C THR A 152 10.66 -6.87 -1.22
N THR A 153 11.02 -8.13 -1.36
CA THR A 153 11.63 -8.95 -0.30
C THR A 153 12.93 -9.56 -0.82
N ASN A 154 13.63 -10.32 0.03
CA ASN A 154 14.80 -11.06 -0.41
C ASN A 154 14.51 -12.06 -1.55
N ARG A 155 13.23 -12.47 -1.73
CA ARG A 155 12.81 -13.34 -2.84
C ARG A 155 12.89 -12.63 -4.19
N GLU A 156 12.36 -11.40 -4.27
CA GLU A 156 12.42 -10.59 -5.49
C GLU A 156 13.87 -10.14 -5.79
N LYS A 157 14.67 -9.86 -4.75
CA LYS A 157 16.10 -9.59 -4.88
C LYS A 157 16.85 -10.79 -5.47
N GLU A 158 16.65 -11.98 -4.93
CA GLU A 158 17.21 -13.23 -5.44
C GLU A 158 16.79 -13.49 -6.88
N LEU A 159 15.49 -13.24 -7.20
CA LEU A 159 15.00 -13.39 -8.57
C LEU A 159 15.68 -12.41 -9.54
N ALA A 160 15.88 -11.16 -9.15
CA ALA A 160 16.60 -10.17 -9.95
C ALA A 160 18.04 -10.61 -10.24
N LEU A 161 18.75 -11.13 -9.22
CA LEU A 161 20.10 -11.70 -9.37
C LEU A 161 20.11 -12.87 -10.34
N ARG A 162 19.19 -13.83 -10.20
CA ARG A 162 19.10 -14.98 -11.11
C ARG A 162 18.72 -14.61 -12.54
N LEU A 163 17.92 -13.55 -12.71
CA LEU A 163 17.59 -13.02 -14.03
C LEU A 163 18.73 -12.18 -14.63
N GLY A 164 19.64 -11.65 -13.83
CA GLY A 164 20.74 -10.77 -14.25
C GLY A 164 20.28 -9.37 -14.66
N ILE A 165 19.12 -8.92 -14.17
CA ILE A 165 18.51 -7.61 -14.46
C ILE A 165 18.19 -6.84 -13.17
N PRO A 166 18.34 -5.50 -13.15
CA PRO A 166 18.02 -4.71 -11.97
C PRO A 166 16.53 -4.74 -11.64
N MET A 167 16.20 -4.53 -10.36
CA MET A 167 14.84 -4.46 -9.86
C MET A 167 14.41 -3.02 -9.63
N TYR A 168 13.30 -2.60 -10.24
CA TYR A 168 12.73 -1.27 -9.98
C TYR A 168 11.78 -1.29 -8.79
N GLY A 169 12.36 -1.15 -7.62
CA GLY A 169 11.70 -1.15 -6.31
C GLY A 169 12.71 -0.94 -5.18
N ALA A 170 12.24 -0.73 -3.96
CA ALA A 170 13.11 -0.55 -2.81
C ALA A 170 13.94 -1.82 -2.53
N ASP A 171 15.24 -1.67 -2.24
CA ASP A 171 16.05 -2.79 -1.76
C ASP A 171 15.47 -3.30 -0.43
N PRO A 172 15.35 -4.61 -0.22
CA PRO A 172 14.88 -5.18 1.05
C PRO A 172 15.65 -4.71 2.30
N LYS A 173 16.90 -4.26 2.16
CA LYS A 173 17.66 -3.65 3.27
C LYS A 173 16.97 -2.43 3.88
N PHE A 174 16.10 -1.74 3.12
CA PHE A 174 15.31 -0.60 3.58
C PHE A 174 13.99 -0.98 4.25
N PHE A 175 13.66 -2.27 4.33
CA PHE A 175 12.44 -2.75 4.98
C PHE A 175 12.21 -2.13 6.38
N PRO A 176 13.24 -1.97 7.25
CA PRO A 176 13.05 -1.35 8.56
C PRO A 176 12.47 0.07 8.52
N LEU A 177 12.69 0.83 7.44
CA LEU A 177 12.15 2.19 7.27
C LEU A 177 10.63 2.21 7.03
N GLY A 178 10.06 1.09 6.55
CA GLY A 178 8.62 0.90 6.31
C GLY A 178 7.88 0.20 7.45
N THR A 179 8.56 -0.21 8.54
CA THR A 179 7.89 -0.73 9.73
C THR A 179 7.20 0.41 10.50
N LYS A 180 6.19 0.09 11.30
CA LYS A 180 5.49 1.14 12.09
C LYS A 180 6.46 1.95 12.97
N SER A 181 7.41 1.26 13.63
CA SER A 181 8.46 1.94 14.42
C SER A 181 9.41 2.76 13.55
N GLY A 182 9.81 2.25 12.39
CA GLY A 182 10.69 2.96 11.46
C GLY A 182 10.03 4.21 10.85
N CYS A 183 8.75 4.12 10.48
CA CYS A 183 7.96 5.26 10.00
C CYS A 183 7.95 6.40 11.03
N ARG A 184 7.61 6.11 12.27
CA ARG A 184 7.54 7.11 13.35
C ARG A 184 8.89 7.78 13.60
N LYS A 185 9.99 7.01 13.58
CA LYS A 185 11.34 7.57 13.67
C LYS A 185 11.61 8.61 12.57
N ILE A 186 11.28 8.29 11.32
CA ILE A 186 11.42 9.23 10.20
C ILE A 186 10.52 10.46 10.41
N PHE A 187 9.27 10.29 10.87
CA PHE A 187 8.36 11.42 11.11
C PHE A 187 8.92 12.39 12.17
N VAL A 188 9.50 11.87 13.26
CA VAL A 188 10.16 12.67 14.29
C VAL A 188 11.38 13.41 13.70
N GLU A 189 12.26 12.70 13.01
CA GLU A 189 13.50 13.25 12.44
C GLU A 189 13.24 14.34 11.39
N GLU A 190 12.18 14.21 10.60
CA GLU A 190 11.83 15.15 9.53
C GLU A 190 10.75 16.18 9.95
N ASN A 191 10.38 16.23 11.23
CA ASN A 191 9.32 17.11 11.75
C ASN A 191 8.03 17.00 10.95
N VAL A 192 7.57 15.77 10.72
CA VAL A 192 6.28 15.46 10.09
C VAL A 192 5.25 15.23 11.19
N PRO A 193 4.10 15.93 11.19
CA PRO A 193 3.04 15.69 12.17
C PRO A 193 2.57 14.24 12.14
N HIS A 194 2.49 13.61 13.31
CA HIS A 194 2.06 12.22 13.49
C HIS A 194 1.40 12.03 14.86
N PRO A 195 0.60 10.97 15.08
CA PRO A 195 -0.06 10.73 16.37
C PRO A 195 0.93 10.60 17.52
N LEU A 196 0.58 11.10 18.70
CA LEU A 196 1.37 10.84 19.91
C LEU A 196 1.45 9.33 20.15
N GLY A 197 2.63 8.79 20.45
CA GLY A 197 2.80 7.36 20.66
C GLY A 197 4.23 6.98 20.96
N TYR A 198 4.46 5.65 21.07
CA TYR A 198 5.77 5.05 21.37
C TYR A 198 6.02 3.82 20.52
N GLU A 199 7.30 3.56 20.26
CA GLU A 199 7.80 2.54 19.32
C GLU A 199 8.50 1.38 20.02
N ASN A 200 8.74 0.31 19.26
CA ASN A 200 9.55 -0.86 19.65
C ASN A 200 9.02 -1.61 20.88
N LEU A 201 7.72 -1.55 21.12
CA LEU A 201 7.07 -2.21 22.25
C LEU A 201 6.96 -3.71 21.98
N GLY A 202 7.34 -4.53 22.96
CA GLY A 202 7.33 -5.99 22.79
C GLY A 202 6.76 -6.75 23.97
N SER A 203 6.24 -6.06 25.00
CA SER A 203 5.66 -6.69 26.18
C SER A 203 4.43 -5.94 26.67
N LYS A 204 3.66 -6.60 27.55
CA LYS A 204 2.55 -5.96 28.24
C LYS A 204 3.04 -4.78 29.09
N GLU A 205 4.18 -4.93 29.70
CA GLU A 205 4.81 -3.93 30.56
C GLU A 205 5.19 -2.68 29.75
N ASP A 206 5.76 -2.87 28.54
CA ASP A 206 6.06 -1.76 27.63
C ASP A 206 4.80 -0.99 27.23
N LEU A 207 3.70 -1.70 26.92
CA LEU A 207 2.42 -1.08 26.58
C LEU A 207 1.85 -0.26 27.72
N ILE A 208 1.87 -0.81 28.95
CA ILE A 208 1.39 -0.12 30.16
C ILE A 208 2.17 1.17 30.38
N GLU A 209 3.51 1.09 30.33
CA GLU A 209 4.39 2.23 30.53
C GLU A 209 4.17 3.31 29.45
N ALA A 210 4.14 2.89 28.17
CA ALA A 210 3.92 3.79 27.06
C ALA A 210 2.57 4.52 27.16
N ILE A 211 1.47 3.81 27.44
CA ILE A 211 0.14 4.40 27.60
C ILE A 211 0.11 5.38 28.78
N ALA A 212 0.79 5.05 29.89
CA ALA A 212 0.89 5.94 31.02
C ALA A 212 1.59 7.26 30.68
N GLN A 213 2.72 7.17 29.96
CA GLN A 213 3.45 8.35 29.49
C GLN A 213 2.65 9.17 28.47
N MET A 214 1.90 8.51 27.55
CA MET A 214 1.00 9.20 26.63
C MET A 214 -0.06 10.02 27.38
N ARG A 215 -0.68 9.44 28.40
CA ARG A 215 -1.69 10.14 29.23
C ARG A 215 -1.08 11.23 30.09
N ALA A 216 0.16 11.09 30.51
CA ALA A 216 0.88 12.16 31.20
C ALA A 216 1.06 13.39 30.29
N LYS A 217 1.41 13.17 29.03
CA LYS A 217 1.58 14.23 28.01
C LYS A 217 0.23 14.81 27.53
N LYS A 218 -0.78 13.95 27.36
CA LYS A 218 -2.11 14.31 26.83
C LYS A 218 -3.22 13.57 27.61
N PRO A 219 -3.66 14.10 28.76
CA PRO A 219 -4.66 13.46 29.61
C PRO A 219 -6.02 13.21 28.94
N SER A 220 -6.31 13.92 27.84
CA SER A 220 -7.57 13.82 27.09
C SER A 220 -7.66 12.59 26.16
N ILE A 221 -6.60 11.76 26.05
CA ILE A 221 -6.63 10.55 25.23
C ILE A 221 -7.68 9.57 25.74
N LYS A 222 -8.66 9.26 24.89
CA LYS A 222 -9.76 8.33 25.18
C LYS A 222 -9.51 6.92 24.63
N GLN A 223 -8.80 6.82 23.52
CA GLN A 223 -8.50 5.56 22.85
C GLN A 223 -7.07 5.56 22.30
N VAL A 224 -6.45 4.40 22.32
CA VAL A 224 -5.16 4.16 21.65
C VAL A 224 -5.26 2.97 20.71
N LEU A 225 -4.39 2.98 19.69
CA LEU A 225 -4.19 1.90 18.74
C LEU A 225 -2.86 1.23 19.04
N VAL A 226 -2.86 -0.07 19.27
CA VAL A 226 -1.65 -0.90 19.27
C VAL A 226 -1.53 -1.51 17.89
N LYS A 227 -0.36 -1.38 17.27
CA LYS A 227 -0.10 -1.88 15.92
C LYS A 227 1.17 -2.72 15.91
N LEU A 228 1.14 -3.90 15.31
CA LEU A 228 2.37 -4.66 15.06
C LEU A 228 3.24 -3.91 14.05
N ASN A 229 4.57 -4.04 14.17
CA ASN A 229 5.51 -3.41 13.23
C ASN A 229 5.26 -3.80 11.77
N GLU A 230 4.81 -5.03 11.57
CA GLU A 230 4.50 -5.61 10.28
C GLU A 230 3.03 -6.04 10.25
N GLY A 231 2.33 -5.68 9.20
CA GLY A 231 0.92 -6.01 8.96
C GLY A 231 0.40 -5.27 7.74
N VAL A 232 -0.63 -5.80 7.11
CA VAL A 232 -1.27 -5.24 5.91
C VAL A 232 -2.72 -4.97 6.22
N SER A 233 -3.28 -3.87 5.69
CA SER A 233 -4.71 -3.55 5.77
C SER A 233 -5.30 -3.57 7.19
N GLY A 234 -4.53 -3.16 8.19
CA GLY A 234 -4.99 -3.11 9.59
C GLY A 234 -4.92 -4.43 10.37
N GLU A 235 -4.50 -5.54 9.76
CA GLU A 235 -4.51 -6.88 10.37
C GLU A 235 -3.75 -7.01 11.70
N GLY A 236 -2.75 -6.16 11.92
CA GLY A 236 -1.98 -6.11 13.17
C GLY A 236 -2.47 -5.07 14.15
N ASN A 237 -3.68 -4.51 13.98
CA ASN A 237 -4.20 -3.43 14.81
C ASN A 237 -5.12 -3.94 15.92
N ALA A 238 -5.01 -3.31 17.09
CA ALA A 238 -5.92 -3.48 18.21
C ALA A 238 -6.26 -2.12 18.84
N VAL A 239 -7.53 -1.94 19.20
CA VAL A 239 -8.03 -0.71 19.84
C VAL A 239 -8.17 -0.95 21.35
N ILE A 240 -7.68 -0.01 22.15
CA ILE A 240 -7.84 -0.02 23.62
C ILE A 240 -8.61 1.23 24.02
N ASP A 241 -9.72 1.03 24.73
CA ASP A 241 -10.50 2.13 25.31
C ASP A 241 -9.94 2.50 26.70
N LEU A 242 -9.55 3.77 26.84
CA LEU A 242 -9.01 4.36 28.07
C LEU A 242 -10.04 5.21 28.82
N THR A 243 -11.29 5.23 28.36
CA THR A 243 -12.36 6.01 28.99
C THR A 243 -12.59 5.56 30.43
N GLY A 244 -12.66 6.51 31.35
CA GLY A 244 -12.88 6.24 32.78
C GLY A 244 -11.63 5.85 33.57
N LEU A 245 -10.45 5.75 32.96
CA LEU A 245 -9.21 5.57 33.70
C LEU A 245 -8.86 6.85 34.48
N PRO A 246 -8.45 6.76 35.76
CA PRO A 246 -8.16 7.93 36.57
C PRO A 246 -6.94 8.73 36.07
N PRO A 247 -6.93 10.06 36.25
CA PRO A 247 -5.82 10.93 35.85
C PRO A 247 -4.52 10.66 36.63
N SER A 248 -4.61 10.11 37.84
CA SER A 248 -3.47 9.78 38.71
C SER A 248 -2.48 8.79 38.10
N PHE A 249 -2.91 8.02 37.10
CA PHE A 249 -2.05 7.10 36.36
C PHE A 249 -0.89 7.82 35.64
N ALA A 250 -1.08 9.08 35.28
CA ALA A 250 -0.11 9.88 34.54
C ALA A 250 1.09 10.37 35.38
N LYS A 251 0.98 10.47 36.70
CA LYS A 251 2.01 11.09 37.55
C LYS A 251 3.08 10.12 38.06
N ALA A 252 2.78 8.82 38.15
CA ALA A 252 3.66 7.85 38.83
C ALA A 252 4.71 7.20 37.92
N THR A 253 4.59 7.33 36.60
CA THR A 253 5.50 6.70 35.62
C THR A 253 6.44 7.69 34.92
N ALA A 254 6.31 8.99 35.20
CA ALA A 254 7.13 10.04 34.57
C ALA A 254 8.64 9.93 34.85
N ASP A 255 9.05 9.13 35.83
CA ASP A 255 10.44 9.01 36.29
C ASP A 255 11.20 7.75 35.76
N ARG A 256 10.56 6.92 34.93
CA ARG A 256 11.23 5.74 34.33
C ARG A 256 11.38 5.88 32.82
N PRO A 257 12.62 5.92 32.29
CA PRO A 257 12.82 5.96 30.84
C PRO A 257 12.45 4.61 30.21
N VAL A 258 11.63 4.62 29.15
CA VAL A 258 11.43 3.45 28.27
C VAL A 258 12.74 3.18 27.54
N ALA A 259 13.26 1.97 27.61
CA ALA A 259 14.48 1.59 26.92
C ALA A 259 14.27 1.74 25.40
N GLY A 260 14.96 2.72 24.79
CA GLY A 260 14.96 2.93 23.33
C GLY A 260 14.76 4.35 22.83
N ILE A 261 14.58 5.35 23.71
CA ILE A 261 14.38 6.74 23.29
C ILE A 261 15.62 7.56 23.62
N GLY A 262 16.36 7.98 22.59
CA GLY A 262 17.38 9.00 22.70
C GLY A 262 16.72 10.36 22.90
N ASP A 263 16.69 10.86 24.14
CA ASP A 263 16.21 12.20 24.48
C ASP A 263 17.33 13.22 24.17
N ALA A 264 17.10 14.03 23.14
CA ALA A 264 17.95 15.20 22.88
C ALA A 264 17.27 16.45 23.48
N GLY A 265 17.64 16.77 24.70
CA GLY A 265 17.55 18.13 25.23
C GLY A 265 16.33 18.50 26.06
N HIS A 266 16.51 18.43 27.39
CA HIS A 266 16.36 19.56 28.31
C HIS A 266 16.70 19.11 29.74
N ARG A 267 17.86 19.58 30.25
CA ARG A 267 18.20 19.57 31.69
C ARG A 267 17.72 20.86 32.33
N ASN A 268 17.15 20.68 33.50
CA ASN A 268 17.04 21.57 34.67
C ASN A 268 15.60 21.89 35.07
N ALA A 269 15.19 21.25 36.16
CA ALA A 269 14.51 21.94 37.26
C ALA A 269 14.65 21.10 38.54
N SER A 270 15.15 21.73 39.55
CA SER A 270 15.47 21.24 40.90
C SER A 270 14.22 20.80 41.67
N ALA A 271 14.33 19.65 42.36
CA ALA A 271 13.33 19.13 43.28
C ALA A 271 13.39 19.89 44.62
N GLY A 272 12.23 20.40 45.07
CA GLY A 272 11.99 20.82 46.46
C GLY A 272 11.27 19.69 47.24
N PRO A 273 11.59 19.48 48.54
CA PRO A 273 10.99 18.40 49.33
C PRO A 273 9.68 18.83 49.97
N GLY A 274 8.64 18.01 49.89
CA GLY A 274 7.48 18.12 50.78
C GLY A 274 6.14 17.67 50.20
N SER A 275 5.76 16.46 50.43
CA SER A 275 4.56 16.00 51.15
C SER A 275 4.27 14.53 50.89
N SER A 276 4.03 13.83 51.96
CA SER A 276 3.81 12.40 52.07
C SER A 276 2.46 11.92 51.47
N ILE A 277 2.53 10.94 50.64
CA ILE A 277 1.77 9.70 50.35
C ILE A 277 0.27 9.66 50.68
N PRO A 278 -0.57 9.42 49.62
CA PRO A 278 -1.03 8.07 49.32
C PRO A 278 -1.01 7.74 47.79
N ALA A 279 0.17 7.63 47.20
CA ALA A 279 0.33 7.43 45.75
C ALA A 279 0.33 5.94 45.31
N THR A 280 0.61 5.01 46.23
CA THR A 280 0.80 3.59 45.89
C THR A 280 -0.49 2.78 45.65
N THR A 281 -1.57 3.12 46.35
CA THR A 281 -2.86 2.42 46.20
C THR A 281 -3.63 2.86 44.93
N ASP A 282 -3.60 4.14 44.60
CA ASP A 282 -4.26 4.66 43.40
C ASP A 282 -3.56 4.23 42.11
N PHE A 283 -2.23 4.18 42.14
CA PHE A 283 -1.45 3.70 41.00
C PHE A 283 -1.65 2.19 40.74
N GLY A 284 -1.64 1.38 41.79
CA GLY A 284 -1.88 -0.05 41.68
C GLY A 284 -3.29 -0.36 41.10
N ARG A 285 -4.29 0.41 41.53
CA ARG A 285 -5.65 0.29 41.01
C ARG A 285 -5.76 0.72 39.55
N ALA A 286 -5.15 1.84 39.18
CA ALA A 286 -5.15 2.33 37.80
C ALA A 286 -4.41 1.39 36.86
N ARG A 287 -3.29 0.79 37.30
CA ARG A 287 -2.55 -0.24 36.56
C ARG A 287 -3.42 -1.48 36.33
N ALA A 288 -4.06 -1.99 37.37
CA ALA A 288 -4.96 -3.15 37.24
C ALA A 288 -6.12 -2.88 36.25
N MET A 289 -6.70 -1.69 36.31
CA MET A 289 -7.74 -1.29 35.35
C MET A 289 -7.19 -1.26 33.90
N LEU A 290 -5.97 -0.75 33.69
CA LEU A 290 -5.36 -0.74 32.35
C LEU A 290 -5.05 -2.18 31.87
N GLU A 291 -4.58 -3.07 32.78
CA GLU A 291 -4.36 -4.48 32.43
C GLU A 291 -5.67 -5.17 32.02
N GLU A 292 -6.78 -4.83 32.65
CA GLU A 292 -8.11 -5.30 32.24
C GLU A 292 -8.49 -4.77 30.85
N ARG A 293 -8.27 -3.48 30.58
CA ARG A 293 -8.50 -2.88 29.25
C ARG A 293 -7.62 -3.49 28.16
N LEU A 294 -6.36 -3.81 28.47
CA LEU A 294 -5.46 -4.52 27.55
C LEU A 294 -6.01 -5.90 27.19
N ARG A 295 -6.55 -6.65 28.17
CA ARG A 295 -7.17 -7.95 27.88
C ARG A 295 -8.46 -7.85 27.08
N ALA A 296 -9.17 -6.75 27.18
CA ALA A 296 -10.40 -6.43 26.47
C ALA A 296 -10.18 -5.66 25.16
N MET A 297 -8.92 -5.58 24.65
CA MET A 297 -8.63 -4.89 23.40
C MET A 297 -9.40 -5.52 22.23
N GLN A 298 -9.86 -4.65 21.31
CA GLN A 298 -10.62 -5.07 20.14
C GLN A 298 -9.67 -5.22 18.95
N PHE A 299 -9.67 -6.40 18.35
CA PHE A 299 -8.83 -6.72 17.18
C PHE A 299 -9.56 -6.44 15.88
N GLU A 300 -8.81 -6.06 14.84
CA GLU A 300 -9.36 -5.87 13.50
C GLU A 300 -9.80 -7.17 12.85
N LEU A 301 -9.05 -8.25 13.05
CA LEU A 301 -9.37 -9.57 12.52
C LEU A 301 -10.16 -10.40 13.53
N GLU A 302 -11.19 -11.09 13.04
CA GLU A 302 -11.90 -12.10 13.81
C GLU A 302 -10.98 -13.29 14.16
N GLY A 303 -11.22 -13.92 15.31
CA GLY A 303 -10.48 -15.10 15.76
C GLY A 303 -9.09 -14.82 16.36
N ILE A 304 -8.65 -13.56 16.44
CA ILE A 304 -7.43 -13.19 17.17
C ILE A 304 -7.74 -13.15 18.67
N THR A 305 -6.92 -13.86 19.45
CA THR A 305 -6.98 -13.82 20.92
C THR A 305 -5.91 -12.89 21.48
N TYR A 306 -6.13 -12.39 22.70
CA TYR A 306 -5.14 -11.57 23.42
C TYR A 306 -3.76 -12.25 23.48
N ASP A 307 -3.70 -13.53 23.85
CA ASP A 307 -2.42 -14.23 23.99
C ASP A 307 -1.73 -14.42 22.64
N SER A 308 -2.48 -14.75 21.58
CA SER A 308 -1.90 -14.88 20.23
C SER A 308 -1.36 -13.54 19.71
N TYR A 309 -2.05 -12.45 20.01
CA TYR A 309 -1.62 -11.10 19.66
C TYR A 309 -0.36 -10.68 20.43
N MET A 310 -0.31 -10.91 21.74
CA MET A 310 0.84 -10.58 22.58
C MET A 310 2.08 -11.38 22.21
N ASN A 311 1.95 -12.64 21.80
CA ASN A 311 3.05 -13.44 21.27
C ASN A 311 3.62 -12.81 19.97
N LYS A 312 2.75 -12.39 19.05
CA LYS A 312 3.16 -11.68 17.83
C LYS A 312 3.83 -10.35 18.17
N LEU A 313 3.31 -9.60 19.15
CA LEU A 313 3.92 -8.35 19.60
C LEU A 313 5.32 -8.57 20.20
N GLN A 314 5.52 -9.64 20.95
CA GLN A 314 6.83 -10.00 21.48
C GLN A 314 7.83 -10.32 20.37
N GLU A 315 7.39 -11.07 19.36
CA GLU A 315 8.22 -11.48 18.22
C GLU A 315 8.55 -10.30 17.27
N ARG A 316 7.53 -9.56 16.85
CA ARG A 316 7.63 -8.56 15.77
C ARG A 316 7.80 -7.13 16.29
N LYS A 317 7.61 -6.92 17.60
CA LYS A 317 7.48 -5.58 18.19
C LYS A 317 6.29 -4.82 17.59
N GLY A 318 6.06 -3.63 18.12
CA GLY A 318 4.97 -2.78 17.63
C GLY A 318 5.05 -1.36 18.18
N VAL A 319 3.98 -0.62 17.93
CA VAL A 319 3.80 0.75 18.42
C VAL A 319 2.47 0.87 19.15
N VAL A 320 2.37 1.85 20.03
CA VAL A 320 1.10 2.35 20.54
C VAL A 320 0.95 3.81 20.14
N GLU A 321 -0.21 4.17 19.61
CA GLU A 321 -0.51 5.53 19.12
C GLU A 321 -1.86 6.00 19.64
N GLU A 322 -2.01 7.32 19.88
CA GLU A 322 -3.32 7.88 20.12
C GLU A 322 -4.22 7.68 18.89
N ARG A 323 -5.46 7.32 19.12
CA ARG A 323 -6.47 7.35 18.06
C ARG A 323 -6.87 8.80 17.82
N ILE A 324 -6.48 9.32 16.65
CA ILE A 324 -6.86 10.67 16.25
C ILE A 324 -8.37 10.73 16.03
N MET A 325 -9.00 11.71 16.64
CA MET A 325 -10.45 11.96 16.56
C MET A 325 -10.68 13.44 16.31
N GLY A 326 -11.73 13.78 15.57
CA GLY A 326 -12.13 15.14 15.27
C GLY A 326 -13.57 15.18 14.77
N ASP A 327 -14.10 16.40 14.56
CA ASP A 327 -15.46 16.61 14.09
C ASP A 327 -15.66 16.07 12.67
N GLU A 328 -14.65 16.21 11.84
CA GLU A 328 -14.57 15.65 10.50
C GLU A 328 -13.23 14.93 10.33
N PHE A 329 -13.28 13.71 9.81
CA PHE A 329 -12.15 12.79 9.69
C PHE A 329 -12.07 12.24 8.28
N ARG A 330 -10.85 12.19 7.70
CA ARG A 330 -10.55 11.55 6.42
C ARG A 330 -9.24 10.77 6.53
N SER A 331 -9.07 9.78 5.66
CA SER A 331 -7.88 8.93 5.61
C SER A 331 -7.22 9.00 4.22
N PRO A 332 -6.56 10.11 3.88
CA PRO A 332 -5.93 10.23 2.58
C PRO A 332 -4.57 9.53 2.51
N SER A 333 -4.12 9.27 1.28
CA SER A 333 -2.81 8.72 0.95
C SER A 333 -2.14 9.56 -0.13
N VAL A 334 -0.82 9.73 -0.04
CA VAL A 334 0.02 10.37 -1.06
C VAL A 334 0.88 9.30 -1.71
N GLN A 335 0.86 9.23 -3.04
CA GLN A 335 1.77 8.37 -3.79
C GLN A 335 2.99 9.13 -4.27
N LEU A 336 4.15 8.53 -4.07
CA LEU A 336 5.43 9.09 -4.47
C LEU A 336 6.22 8.07 -5.28
N ARG A 337 7.21 8.59 -6.00
CA ARG A 337 8.24 7.79 -6.65
C ARG A 337 9.60 8.45 -6.41
N ILE A 338 10.60 7.62 -6.11
CA ILE A 338 12.00 8.04 -6.17
C ILE A 338 12.60 7.38 -7.41
N THR A 339 13.07 8.19 -8.33
CA THR A 339 13.70 7.71 -9.56
C THR A 339 15.09 7.13 -9.27
N PRO A 340 15.66 6.32 -10.18
CA PRO A 340 17.06 5.88 -10.06
C PRO A 340 18.09 7.02 -10.03
N LEU A 341 17.67 8.23 -10.38
CA LEU A 341 18.49 9.46 -10.28
C LEU A 341 18.36 10.15 -8.91
N GLY A 342 17.60 9.60 -7.98
CA GLY A 342 17.34 10.20 -6.68
C GLY A 342 16.32 11.35 -6.67
N VAL A 343 15.61 11.57 -7.79
CA VAL A 343 14.57 12.59 -7.88
C VAL A 343 13.29 12.08 -7.22
N VAL A 344 12.73 12.89 -6.33
CA VAL A 344 11.43 12.61 -5.69
C VAL A 344 10.31 13.21 -6.51
N GLU A 345 9.36 12.39 -6.92
CA GLU A 345 8.18 12.80 -7.66
C GLU A 345 6.93 12.53 -6.82
N LEU A 346 6.09 13.55 -6.69
CA LEU A 346 4.78 13.49 -6.05
C LEU A 346 3.76 13.16 -7.13
N LEU A 347 3.18 11.97 -7.08
CA LEU A 347 2.42 11.42 -8.20
C LEU A 347 0.92 11.65 -8.10
N SER A 348 0.35 11.49 -6.90
CA SER A 348 -1.11 11.56 -6.69
C SER A 348 -1.46 11.62 -5.21
N THR A 349 -2.67 12.11 -4.92
CA THR A 349 -3.33 12.00 -3.61
C THR A 349 -4.66 11.28 -3.77
N HIS A 350 -5.07 10.53 -2.75
CA HIS A 350 -6.30 9.74 -2.78
C HIS A 350 -6.99 9.82 -1.42
N ASP A 351 -8.31 9.82 -1.39
CA ASP A 351 -9.08 9.54 -0.19
C ASP A 351 -9.41 8.06 -0.15
N GLN A 352 -8.92 7.35 0.88
CA GLN A 352 -9.15 5.93 1.04
C GLN A 352 -10.59 5.68 1.52
N LEU A 353 -11.23 4.70 0.91
CA LEU A 353 -12.50 4.13 1.37
C LEU A 353 -12.15 2.98 2.29
N LEU A 354 -12.45 3.15 3.56
CA LEU A 354 -12.14 2.19 4.61
C LEU A 354 -13.40 1.51 5.11
N GLY A 355 -13.27 0.26 5.51
CA GLY A 355 -14.34 -0.56 6.08
C GLY A 355 -13.79 -1.57 7.09
N GLY A 356 -14.49 -2.70 7.25
CA GLY A 356 -14.16 -3.71 8.25
C GLY A 356 -14.64 -3.36 9.65
N PRO A 357 -14.43 -4.24 10.66
CA PRO A 357 -14.95 -4.09 12.02
C PRO A 357 -14.49 -2.82 12.73
N SER A 358 -13.24 -2.38 12.54
CA SER A 358 -12.71 -1.15 13.14
C SER A 358 -12.70 0.04 12.18
N GLY A 359 -13.12 -0.16 10.93
CA GLY A 359 -13.09 0.86 9.89
C GLY A 359 -11.68 1.16 9.36
N GLN A 360 -10.74 0.21 9.41
CA GLN A 360 -9.36 0.39 8.98
C GLN A 360 -8.96 -0.47 7.77
N SER A 361 -9.82 -1.39 7.32
CA SER A 361 -9.57 -2.22 6.14
C SER A 361 -9.77 -1.41 4.86
N TYR A 362 -8.78 -1.46 3.96
CA TYR A 362 -8.86 -0.79 2.67
C TYR A 362 -9.86 -1.47 1.74
N LEU A 363 -10.86 -0.74 1.28
CA LEU A 363 -11.88 -1.20 0.33
C LEU A 363 -11.72 -0.57 -1.06
N GLY A 364 -11.08 0.59 -1.14
CA GLY A 364 -10.94 1.33 -2.38
C GLY A 364 -10.50 2.78 -2.13
N CYS A 365 -10.59 3.61 -3.16
CA CYS A 365 -10.23 5.02 -3.04
C CYS A 365 -11.00 5.91 -4.01
N VAL A 366 -11.04 7.18 -3.66
CA VAL A 366 -11.48 8.29 -4.51
C VAL A 366 -10.26 9.12 -4.92
N PHE A 367 -10.19 9.55 -6.16
CA PHE A 367 -9.10 10.34 -6.71
C PHE A 367 -9.62 11.59 -7.46
N PRO A 368 -8.90 12.71 -7.34
CA PRO A 368 -7.87 13.01 -6.32
C PRO A 368 -8.47 13.14 -4.93
N ALA A 369 -7.62 13.25 -3.89
CA ALA A 369 -8.09 13.62 -2.55
C ALA A 369 -8.64 15.05 -2.54
N ASP A 370 -9.44 15.36 -1.53
CA ASP A 370 -10.04 16.71 -1.36
C ASP A 370 -8.96 17.80 -1.37
N THR A 371 -9.17 18.82 -2.20
CA THR A 371 -8.24 19.94 -2.40
C THR A 371 -8.00 20.76 -1.12
N GLY A 372 -8.90 20.69 -0.14
CA GLY A 372 -8.77 21.37 1.15
C GLY A 372 -7.55 20.91 1.96
N TYR A 373 -7.06 19.69 1.73
CA TYR A 373 -5.87 19.15 2.42
C TYR A 373 -4.85 18.49 1.50
N ALA A 374 -5.15 18.28 0.21
CA ALA A 374 -4.23 17.62 -0.73
C ALA A 374 -2.83 18.25 -0.73
N ALA A 375 -2.73 19.57 -0.80
CA ALA A 375 -1.45 20.29 -0.75
C ALA A 375 -0.76 20.21 0.62
N LEU A 376 -1.53 20.10 1.72
CA LEU A 376 -0.96 19.94 3.07
C LEU A 376 -0.26 18.59 3.22
N ILE A 377 -0.96 17.50 2.89
CA ILE A 377 -0.39 16.14 2.99
C ILE A 377 0.76 15.93 2.01
N THR A 378 0.67 16.51 0.82
CA THR A 378 1.73 16.46 -0.20
C THR A 378 3.02 17.10 0.29
N ARG A 379 2.94 18.27 0.94
CA ARG A 379 4.09 18.96 1.51
C ARG A 379 4.78 18.14 2.60
N GLU A 380 4.01 17.51 3.49
CA GLU A 380 4.54 16.64 4.53
C GLU A 380 5.16 15.36 3.94
N ALA A 381 4.49 14.74 2.96
CA ALA A 381 5.00 13.57 2.25
C ALA A 381 6.32 13.85 1.50
N ALA A 382 6.49 15.05 0.96
CA ALA A 382 7.73 15.47 0.29
C ALA A 382 8.94 15.46 1.23
N LYS A 383 8.78 15.75 2.53
CA LYS A 383 9.86 15.67 3.52
C LYS A 383 10.35 14.22 3.65
N VAL A 384 9.40 13.29 3.82
CA VAL A 384 9.68 11.85 3.91
C VAL A 384 10.33 11.35 2.62
N GLY A 385 9.81 11.74 1.44
CA GLY A 385 10.38 11.38 0.15
C GLY A 385 11.85 11.79 0.01
N ARG A 386 12.19 13.03 0.39
CA ARG A 386 13.58 13.51 0.38
C ARG A 386 14.48 12.75 1.35
N ARG A 387 13.96 12.39 2.54
CA ARG A 387 14.71 11.58 3.50
C ARG A 387 15.00 10.18 2.95
N LEU A 388 14.01 9.51 2.38
CA LEU A 388 14.17 8.19 1.77
C LEU A 388 15.13 8.22 0.56
N ALA A 389 15.08 9.27 -0.25
CA ALA A 389 16.00 9.45 -1.37
C ALA A 389 17.47 9.57 -0.91
N LYS A 390 17.73 10.26 0.21
CA LYS A 390 19.06 10.35 0.84
C LYS A 390 19.58 9.00 1.33
N GLU A 391 18.68 8.11 1.78
CA GLU A 391 19.04 6.73 2.15
C GLU A 391 19.33 5.83 0.93
N GLY A 392 18.98 6.29 -0.28
CA GLY A 392 19.15 5.52 -1.52
C GLY A 392 17.94 4.63 -1.87
N VAL A 393 16.79 4.85 -1.25
CA VAL A 393 15.54 4.19 -1.64
C VAL A 393 15.16 4.60 -3.06
N ILE A 394 14.72 3.65 -3.88
CA ILE A 394 14.17 3.89 -5.22
C ILE A 394 12.82 3.18 -5.38
N GLY A 395 12.03 3.61 -6.36
CA GLY A 395 10.77 2.98 -6.69
C GLY A 395 9.55 3.77 -6.18
N ARG A 396 8.38 3.14 -6.32
CA ARG A 396 7.10 3.71 -5.88
C ARG A 396 6.80 3.32 -4.46
N PHE A 397 6.25 4.26 -3.69
CA PHE A 397 5.76 4.05 -2.34
C PHE A 397 4.60 4.99 -2.04
N ALA A 398 3.91 4.74 -0.95
CA ALA A 398 2.83 5.59 -0.48
C ALA A 398 3.08 6.03 0.96
N LEU A 399 2.54 7.20 1.32
CA LEU A 399 2.47 7.71 2.68
C LEU A 399 1.00 7.93 3.04
N ASP A 400 0.53 7.19 4.03
CA ASP A 400 -0.84 7.28 4.51
C ASP A 400 -0.96 8.31 5.62
N PHE A 401 -2.05 9.07 5.57
CA PHE A 401 -2.37 10.12 6.53
C PHE A 401 -3.76 9.89 7.15
N VAL A 402 -3.93 10.51 8.30
CA VAL A 402 -5.22 10.90 8.82
C VAL A 402 -5.27 12.42 8.80
N VAL A 403 -6.36 12.99 8.33
CA VAL A 403 -6.62 14.43 8.45
C VAL A 403 -7.89 14.64 9.25
N VAL A 404 -7.83 15.58 10.18
CA VAL A 404 -8.99 15.98 10.99
C VAL A 404 -9.24 17.46 10.81
N ARG A 405 -10.52 17.85 10.87
CA ARG A 405 -10.90 19.25 10.84
C ARG A 405 -11.21 19.72 12.27
N THR A 406 -10.47 20.73 12.70
CA THR A 406 -10.64 21.34 14.02
C THR A 406 -10.77 22.86 13.83
N ASN A 407 -11.84 23.46 14.33
CA ASN A 407 -12.08 24.90 14.17
C ASN A 407 -12.00 25.38 12.70
N GLY A 408 -12.50 24.58 11.77
CA GLY A 408 -12.52 24.90 10.34
C GLY A 408 -11.20 24.69 9.59
N LYS A 409 -10.11 24.26 10.26
CA LYS A 409 -8.80 24.00 9.66
C LYS A 409 -8.49 22.51 9.64
N TRP A 410 -7.90 22.04 8.54
CA TRP A 410 -7.42 20.69 8.41
C TRP A 410 -6.03 20.53 9.04
N GLU A 411 -5.84 19.48 9.82
CA GLU A 411 -4.59 19.09 10.46
C GLU A 411 -4.22 17.68 9.98
N PRO A 412 -3.06 17.51 9.29
CA PRO A 412 -2.59 16.22 8.82
C PRO A 412 -1.76 15.50 9.87
N TYR A 413 -1.91 14.19 9.96
CA TYR A 413 -1.09 13.28 10.76
C TYR A 413 -0.63 12.12 9.89
N ALA A 414 0.69 11.97 9.70
CA ALA A 414 1.27 10.84 8.97
C ALA A 414 1.16 9.56 9.80
N ILE A 415 0.75 8.48 9.17
CA ILE A 415 0.44 7.20 9.83
C ILE A 415 1.43 6.11 9.45
N GLU A 416 1.72 5.96 8.15
CA GLU A 416 2.50 4.83 7.64
C GLU A 416 3.19 5.14 6.33
N ILE A 417 4.41 4.62 6.17
CA ILE A 417 5.15 4.59 4.92
C ILE A 417 5.05 3.19 4.33
N ASN A 418 4.41 3.05 3.19
CA ASN A 418 4.29 1.81 2.46
C ASN A 418 5.36 1.75 1.35
N LEU A 419 6.56 1.17 1.63
CA LEU A 419 7.67 1.08 0.67
C LEU A 419 7.41 0.08 -0.46
N ARG A 420 6.23 0.11 -1.01
CA ARG A 420 5.74 -0.78 -2.07
C ARG A 420 4.63 -0.13 -2.88
N LYS A 421 4.24 -0.78 -3.95
CA LYS A 421 2.99 -0.45 -4.64
C LYS A 421 1.79 -0.81 -3.75
N GLY A 422 0.74 -0.02 -3.80
CA GLY A 422 -0.47 -0.18 -2.99
C GLY A 422 -1.75 -0.28 -3.83
N GLY A 423 -2.90 -0.32 -3.16
CA GLY A 423 -4.23 -0.36 -3.77
C GLY A 423 -4.56 0.85 -4.63
N THR A 424 -3.95 2.01 -4.34
CA THR A 424 -4.12 3.25 -5.12
C THR A 424 -3.20 3.33 -6.35
N THR A 425 -2.21 2.42 -6.48
CA THR A 425 -1.22 2.50 -7.57
C THR A 425 -1.82 2.13 -8.93
N HIS A 426 -2.56 1.02 -9.02
CA HIS A 426 -3.10 0.53 -10.29
C HIS A 426 -4.17 1.47 -10.87
N PRO A 427 -5.17 2.00 -10.12
CA PRO A 427 -6.18 2.86 -10.72
C PRO A 427 -5.60 4.18 -11.18
N PHE A 428 -4.64 4.77 -10.44
CA PHE A 428 -3.96 5.98 -10.86
C PHE A 428 -3.17 5.78 -12.15
N LEU A 429 -2.36 4.71 -12.24
CA LEU A 429 -1.59 4.44 -13.45
C LEU A 429 -2.47 4.07 -14.64
N THR A 430 -3.56 3.36 -14.41
CA THR A 430 -4.57 3.11 -15.45
C THR A 430 -5.11 4.43 -16.00
N LEU A 431 -5.58 5.33 -15.14
CA LEU A 431 -6.02 6.66 -15.57
C LEU A 431 -4.93 7.41 -16.32
N GLN A 432 -3.71 7.46 -15.78
CA GLN A 432 -2.60 8.17 -16.39
C GLN A 432 -2.26 7.63 -17.79
N PHE A 433 -2.20 6.31 -17.96
CA PHE A 433 -1.90 5.69 -19.25
C PHE A 433 -3.03 5.85 -20.28
N LEU A 434 -4.28 5.88 -19.85
CA LEU A 434 -5.42 6.04 -20.74
C LEU A 434 -5.67 7.49 -21.17
N THR A 435 -5.25 8.47 -20.36
CA THR A 435 -5.57 9.88 -20.59
C THR A 435 -4.36 10.75 -20.88
N ASP A 436 -3.13 10.25 -20.67
CA ASP A 436 -1.87 11.03 -20.69
C ASP A 436 -1.89 12.26 -19.76
N GLY A 437 -2.75 12.23 -18.74
CA GLY A 437 -2.92 13.35 -17.82
C GLY A 437 -1.78 13.48 -16.81
N THR A 438 -1.72 14.66 -16.20
CA THR A 438 -0.71 15.02 -15.20
C THR A 438 -1.36 15.52 -13.93
N TYR A 439 -0.86 15.07 -12.79
CA TYR A 439 -1.26 15.53 -11.48
C TYR A 439 -0.38 16.69 -11.02
N ASP A 440 -0.99 17.80 -10.61
CA ASP A 440 -0.29 18.92 -9.98
C ASP A 440 -0.34 18.79 -8.45
N PRO A 441 0.80 18.53 -7.80
CA PRO A 441 0.87 18.35 -6.35
C PRO A 441 0.61 19.63 -5.53
N ASN A 442 0.67 20.82 -6.17
CA ASN A 442 0.40 22.08 -5.48
C ASN A 442 -1.10 22.39 -5.39
N THR A 443 -1.85 21.99 -6.41
CA THR A 443 -3.29 22.23 -6.48
C THR A 443 -4.13 21.01 -6.12
N GLY A 444 -3.55 19.80 -6.19
CA GLY A 444 -4.28 18.54 -6.01
C GLY A 444 -5.16 18.16 -7.21
N ILE A 445 -4.91 18.73 -8.39
CA ILE A 445 -5.74 18.56 -9.58
C ILE A 445 -5.02 17.67 -10.60
N PHE A 446 -5.76 16.77 -11.23
CA PHE A 446 -5.28 15.97 -12.36
C PHE A 446 -5.95 16.47 -13.64
N THR A 447 -5.15 16.79 -14.64
CA THR A 447 -5.63 17.37 -15.90
C THR A 447 -5.13 16.54 -17.08
N ALA A 448 -6.03 16.14 -17.97
CA ALA A 448 -5.70 15.52 -19.25
C ALA A 448 -5.18 16.57 -20.25
N PRO A 449 -4.46 16.18 -21.33
CA PRO A 449 -3.90 17.12 -22.32
C PRO A 449 -4.94 18.01 -23.01
N ASN A 450 -6.20 17.59 -23.07
CA ASN A 450 -7.31 18.39 -23.59
C ASN A 450 -7.84 19.45 -22.61
N GLY A 451 -7.22 19.62 -21.43
CA GLY A 451 -7.61 20.56 -20.39
C GLY A 451 -8.72 20.08 -19.47
N GLN A 452 -9.28 18.90 -19.68
CA GLN A 452 -10.31 18.34 -18.80
C GLN A 452 -9.69 17.75 -17.52
N GLN A 453 -10.29 18.07 -16.39
CA GLN A 453 -9.98 17.39 -15.13
C GLN A 453 -10.56 15.97 -15.14
N LYS A 454 -9.86 15.04 -14.50
CA LYS A 454 -10.29 13.65 -14.39
C LYS A 454 -10.28 13.19 -12.93
N PHE A 455 -11.28 12.39 -12.64
CA PHE A 455 -11.57 11.87 -11.31
C PHE A 455 -11.85 10.37 -11.42
N PHE A 456 -11.65 9.62 -10.35
CA PHE A 456 -12.14 8.25 -10.32
C PHE A 456 -12.59 7.81 -8.92
N VAL A 457 -13.43 6.79 -8.92
CA VAL A 457 -13.69 5.92 -7.77
C VAL A 457 -13.19 4.52 -8.16
N ALA A 458 -12.35 3.92 -7.32
CA ALA A 458 -11.83 2.57 -7.54
C ALA A 458 -12.04 1.69 -6.31
N SER A 459 -12.34 0.41 -6.55
CA SER A 459 -12.48 -0.59 -5.50
C SER A 459 -11.98 -1.95 -6.00
N ASP A 460 -11.33 -2.71 -5.11
CA ASP A 460 -10.99 -4.12 -5.29
C ASP A 460 -12.07 -5.05 -4.69
N HIS A 461 -13.15 -4.47 -4.14
CA HIS A 461 -14.19 -5.12 -3.35
C HIS A 461 -15.60 -4.87 -3.92
N VAL A 462 -15.75 -5.04 -5.23
CA VAL A 462 -17.07 -5.13 -5.84
C VAL A 462 -17.47 -6.59 -5.76
N GLU A 463 -18.27 -6.94 -4.75
CA GLU A 463 -18.51 -8.34 -4.40
C GLU A 463 -19.94 -8.62 -4.01
N SER A 464 -20.43 -9.78 -4.46
CA SER A 464 -21.70 -10.38 -4.08
C SER A 464 -21.59 -11.90 -4.25
N PRO A 465 -22.18 -12.71 -3.38
CA PRO A 465 -22.26 -14.16 -3.59
C PRO A 465 -22.88 -14.52 -4.96
N ARG A 466 -23.80 -13.69 -5.47
CA ARG A 466 -24.45 -13.88 -6.78
C ARG A 466 -23.51 -13.69 -7.96
N TYR A 467 -22.45 -12.90 -7.82
CA TYR A 467 -21.48 -12.68 -8.90
C TYR A 467 -20.66 -13.94 -9.23
N ARG A 468 -20.71 -14.99 -8.38
CA ARG A 468 -20.10 -16.29 -8.68
C ARG A 468 -20.70 -16.99 -9.88
N THR A 469 -21.89 -16.59 -10.31
CA THR A 469 -22.55 -17.10 -11.52
C THR A 469 -21.96 -16.51 -12.79
N LEU A 470 -21.21 -15.41 -12.69
CA LEU A 470 -20.61 -14.73 -13.83
C LEU A 470 -19.21 -15.27 -14.12
N THR A 471 -18.97 -15.51 -15.40
CA THR A 471 -17.62 -15.66 -15.96
C THR A 471 -17.06 -14.31 -16.41
N PRO A 472 -15.76 -14.16 -16.69
CA PRO A 472 -15.24 -12.97 -17.35
C PRO A 472 -15.89 -12.65 -18.69
N ASP A 473 -16.28 -13.66 -19.46
CA ASP A 473 -16.97 -13.45 -20.75
C ASP A 473 -18.38 -12.88 -20.55
N ASP A 474 -19.12 -13.33 -19.52
CA ASP A 474 -20.41 -12.75 -19.14
C ASP A 474 -20.25 -11.28 -18.73
N LEU A 475 -19.17 -10.98 -17.96
CA LEU A 475 -18.86 -9.60 -17.58
C LEU A 475 -18.62 -8.72 -18.82
N PHE A 476 -17.86 -9.20 -19.82
CA PHE A 476 -17.63 -8.45 -21.06
C PHE A 476 -18.92 -8.20 -21.82
N ASP A 477 -19.82 -9.17 -21.89
CA ASP A 477 -21.13 -9.02 -22.51
C ASP A 477 -22.00 -7.97 -21.80
N ILE A 478 -22.03 -7.99 -20.46
CA ILE A 478 -22.71 -6.99 -19.64
C ILE A 478 -22.11 -5.60 -19.90
N VAL A 479 -20.78 -5.47 -19.91
CA VAL A 479 -20.09 -4.20 -20.16
C VAL A 479 -20.48 -3.61 -21.50
N VAL A 480 -20.59 -4.43 -22.54
CA VAL A 480 -20.97 -3.97 -23.89
C VAL A 480 -22.47 -3.60 -23.93
N ARG A 481 -23.35 -4.46 -23.43
CA ARG A 481 -24.81 -4.23 -23.45
C ARG A 481 -25.20 -2.95 -22.69
N HIS A 482 -24.53 -2.65 -21.60
CA HIS A 482 -24.82 -1.48 -20.77
C HIS A 482 -23.90 -0.28 -21.03
N ASN A 483 -23.03 -0.36 -22.06
CA ASN A 483 -22.13 0.72 -22.46
C ASN A 483 -21.25 1.24 -21.28
N LEU A 484 -20.74 0.32 -20.46
CA LEU A 484 -19.94 0.64 -19.26
C LEU A 484 -18.45 0.86 -19.57
N HIS A 485 -17.96 0.36 -20.72
CA HIS A 485 -16.55 0.38 -21.09
C HIS A 485 -15.95 1.80 -21.08
N PHE A 486 -14.65 1.88 -20.85
CA PHE A 486 -13.92 3.14 -20.95
C PHE A 486 -13.94 3.67 -22.38
N ASN A 487 -14.49 4.85 -22.57
CA ASN A 487 -14.57 5.53 -23.86
C ASN A 487 -13.35 6.41 -24.10
N GLN A 488 -12.52 6.07 -25.08
CA GLN A 488 -11.27 6.77 -25.39
C GLN A 488 -11.48 8.24 -25.79
N THR A 489 -12.60 8.56 -26.47
CA THR A 489 -12.89 9.93 -26.91
C THR A 489 -13.31 10.83 -25.76
N ARG A 490 -14.18 10.32 -24.88
CA ARG A 490 -14.66 11.05 -23.70
C ARG A 490 -13.67 10.95 -22.53
N GLN A 491 -12.81 9.94 -22.55
CA GLN A 491 -11.91 9.57 -21.46
C GLN A 491 -12.67 9.37 -20.12
N THR A 492 -13.83 8.71 -20.20
CA THR A 492 -14.69 8.35 -19.07
C THR A 492 -15.22 6.94 -19.25
N GLY A 493 -15.73 6.32 -18.19
CA GLY A 493 -16.24 4.95 -18.18
C GLY A 493 -15.51 4.07 -17.20
N VAL A 494 -15.62 2.76 -17.34
CA VAL A 494 -15.12 1.79 -16.36
C VAL A 494 -14.00 0.95 -16.93
N VAL A 495 -12.99 0.70 -16.10
CA VAL A 495 -11.95 -0.32 -16.33
C VAL A 495 -12.05 -1.36 -15.23
N PHE A 496 -12.29 -2.61 -15.61
CA PHE A 496 -12.33 -3.74 -14.68
C PHE A 496 -10.95 -4.34 -14.46
N HIS A 497 -10.75 -4.93 -13.28
CA HIS A 497 -9.57 -5.69 -12.91
C HIS A 497 -9.94 -6.82 -11.95
N MET A 498 -9.07 -7.80 -11.72
CA MET A 498 -9.34 -8.96 -10.88
C MET A 498 -10.56 -9.79 -11.36
N MET A 499 -10.78 -9.86 -12.66
CA MET A 499 -11.95 -10.50 -13.26
C MET A 499 -11.94 -12.02 -13.08
N SER A 500 -10.75 -12.64 -12.96
CA SER A 500 -10.63 -14.07 -12.66
C SER A 500 -11.17 -14.46 -11.27
N ALA A 501 -11.39 -13.49 -10.38
CA ALA A 501 -11.93 -13.74 -9.05
C ALA A 501 -13.47 -13.90 -9.02
N LEU A 502 -14.18 -13.60 -10.10
CA LEU A 502 -15.64 -13.66 -10.15
C LEU A 502 -16.17 -15.05 -9.77
N GLY A 503 -15.78 -16.09 -10.49
CA GLY A 503 -16.37 -17.42 -10.32
C GLY A 503 -16.13 -18.06 -8.96
N GLU A 504 -14.94 -17.87 -8.37
CA GLU A 504 -14.61 -18.48 -7.06
C GLU A 504 -15.01 -17.58 -5.88
N LEU A 505 -14.75 -16.28 -5.99
CA LEU A 505 -14.91 -15.34 -4.87
C LEU A 505 -16.20 -14.50 -4.98
N GLY A 506 -16.85 -14.45 -6.14
CA GLY A 506 -17.95 -13.52 -6.41
C GLY A 506 -17.48 -12.06 -6.33
N ARG A 507 -16.24 -11.79 -6.72
CA ARG A 507 -15.58 -10.50 -6.55
C ARG A 507 -14.88 -10.07 -7.83
N THR A 508 -14.94 -8.77 -8.11
CA THR A 508 -14.11 -8.11 -9.13
C THR A 508 -13.67 -6.76 -8.61
N GLY A 509 -12.73 -6.15 -9.28
CA GLY A 509 -12.37 -4.76 -9.04
C GLY A 509 -12.77 -3.88 -10.22
N LEU A 510 -12.98 -2.61 -9.97
CA LEU A 510 -13.23 -1.63 -11.00
C LEU A 510 -12.66 -0.26 -10.68
N THR A 511 -12.37 0.50 -11.74
CA THR A 511 -12.01 1.92 -11.69
C THR A 511 -13.00 2.67 -12.58
N ALA A 512 -13.88 3.46 -11.97
CA ALA A 512 -14.88 4.28 -12.67
C ALA A 512 -14.34 5.71 -12.83
N VAL A 513 -14.11 6.13 -14.06
CA VAL A 513 -13.52 7.44 -14.41
C VAL A 513 -14.60 8.41 -14.85
N GLY A 514 -14.56 9.62 -14.30
CA GLY A 514 -15.49 10.71 -14.60
C GLY A 514 -14.78 12.07 -14.75
N ASN A 515 -15.55 13.10 -15.07
CA ASN A 515 -15.09 14.48 -15.20
C ASN A 515 -15.29 15.31 -13.91
N SER A 516 -15.90 14.72 -12.90
CA SER A 516 -16.03 15.24 -11.52
C SER A 516 -16.07 14.05 -10.54
N HIS A 517 -15.97 14.33 -9.24
CA HIS A 517 -16.18 13.30 -8.20
C HIS A 517 -17.59 12.70 -8.26
N GLU A 518 -18.59 13.53 -8.51
CA GLU A 518 -20.00 13.10 -8.62
C GLU A 518 -20.19 12.20 -9.85
N ASP A 519 -19.59 12.56 -11.00
CA ASP A 519 -19.66 11.78 -12.24
C ASP A 519 -18.99 10.42 -12.08
N ALA A 520 -17.78 10.38 -11.51
CA ALA A 520 -17.07 9.14 -11.22
C ALA A 520 -17.86 8.23 -10.25
N LYS A 521 -18.45 8.82 -9.19
CA LYS A 521 -19.27 8.10 -8.22
C LYS A 521 -20.58 7.59 -8.85
N ALA A 522 -21.22 8.39 -9.68
CA ALA A 522 -22.43 7.97 -10.40
C ALA A 522 -22.14 6.80 -11.34
N THR A 523 -21.01 6.85 -12.08
CA THR A 523 -20.54 5.77 -12.96
C THR A 523 -20.24 4.50 -12.15
N TYR A 524 -19.57 4.61 -10.99
CA TYR A 524 -19.32 3.49 -10.10
C TYR A 524 -20.62 2.84 -9.61
N ASN A 525 -21.52 3.64 -9.06
CA ASN A 525 -22.80 3.14 -8.51
C ASN A 525 -23.69 2.52 -9.58
N HIS A 526 -23.73 3.13 -10.77
CA HIS A 526 -24.46 2.57 -11.91
C HIS A 526 -23.91 1.21 -12.30
N THR A 527 -22.60 1.04 -12.37
CA THR A 527 -21.96 -0.23 -12.71
C THR A 527 -22.30 -1.33 -11.70
N VAL A 528 -22.22 -1.03 -10.40
CA VAL A 528 -22.61 -1.98 -9.36
C VAL A 528 -24.09 -2.36 -9.47
N ALA A 529 -24.97 -1.38 -9.69
CA ALA A 529 -26.41 -1.63 -9.87
C ALA A 529 -26.72 -2.51 -11.09
N VAL A 530 -25.97 -2.34 -12.19
CA VAL A 530 -26.09 -3.20 -13.38
C VAL A 530 -25.68 -4.63 -13.04
N LEU A 531 -24.55 -4.85 -12.37
CA LEU A 531 -24.11 -6.19 -11.98
C LEU A 531 -25.10 -6.86 -11.03
N ASP A 532 -25.69 -6.11 -10.10
CA ASP A 532 -26.73 -6.61 -9.20
C ASP A 532 -28.03 -6.99 -9.94
N GLU A 533 -28.41 -6.23 -10.96
CA GLU A 533 -29.60 -6.51 -11.77
C GLU A 533 -29.41 -7.74 -12.65
N GLU A 534 -28.25 -7.85 -13.35
CA GLU A 534 -27.94 -8.96 -14.25
C GLU A 534 -27.84 -10.31 -13.50
N THR A 535 -27.52 -10.26 -12.19
CA THR A 535 -27.48 -11.46 -11.34
C THR A 535 -28.73 -11.62 -10.46
N ARG A 536 -29.79 -10.84 -10.71
CA ARG A 536 -31.04 -10.90 -9.94
C ARG A 536 -31.77 -12.22 -10.23
N GLY A 537 -32.11 -12.94 -9.18
CA GLY A 537 -32.81 -14.22 -9.26
C GLY A 537 -31.93 -15.45 -9.44
N GLU A 538 -30.63 -15.29 -9.56
CA GLU A 538 -29.69 -16.39 -9.57
C GLU A 538 -29.42 -16.88 -8.13
N ALA A 539 -29.39 -18.18 -7.93
CA ALA A 539 -29.12 -18.77 -6.62
C ALA A 539 -27.64 -18.51 -6.24
N ALA A 540 -27.40 -17.97 -5.06
CA ALA A 540 -26.05 -17.95 -4.48
C ALA A 540 -25.65 -19.38 -4.11
N TRP A 541 -24.63 -19.93 -4.78
CA TRP A 541 -24.07 -21.24 -4.50
C TRP A 541 -23.10 -21.20 -3.32
#